data_0b3e812ca678a4966dc0c3b3cbae8bd3
#
_entry.id   0b3e812ca678a4966dc0c3b3cbae8bd3
#
_cell.length_a   1.000
_cell.length_b   1.000
_cell.length_c   1.000
_cell.angle_alpha   90.00
_cell.angle_beta   90.00
_cell.angle_gamma   90.00
#
_symmetry.space_group_name_H-M   'P 1'
#
loop_
_entity.id
_entity.type
_entity.pdbx_description
1 polymer ?
#
loop_
_entity_poly.entity_id
_entity_poly.type
_entity_poly.pdbx_seq_one_letter_code
_entity_poly.pdbx_strand_id
1 'polypeptide(L)'
;AQKQPWPPRRKGSVVWATVLSWLSSLLLALLALCLVLMTTICSAPYMKEQVNRSDFSEAAYSYLYDNFISYGSSSGFSADVMTSALSRDQITADMADSITRLYQGDTAIDTRNAILNTTYDNLISDLNSRGVEVTSDVESAVVVVADACRLDYANYVTVPLASQLYTFIEKCSRVVPVAVAIMAVLC
;
A
#
# COMPACT_ATOMS: atom_id res chain seq x y z
N ALA A 1 36.96 -37.46 55.18
CA ALA A 1 36.19 -36.42 54.47
C ALA A 1 34.86 -37.05 54.00
N GLN A 2 33.75 -36.78 54.69
CA GLN A 2 32.42 -37.24 54.34
C GLN A 2 31.88 -36.34 53.21
N LYS A 3 31.65 -36.90 52.01
CA LYS A 3 30.92 -36.23 50.96
C LYS A 3 29.45 -36.07 51.34
N GLN A 4 29.00 -34.85 51.60
CA GLN A 4 27.61 -34.53 51.85
C GLN A 4 26.77 -34.83 50.59
N PRO A 5 25.76 -35.73 50.65
CA PRO A 5 24.93 -36.03 49.47
C PRO A 5 24.07 -34.82 49.11
N TRP A 6 24.08 -34.46 47.84
CA TRP A 6 23.21 -33.40 47.30
C TRP A 6 21.76 -33.75 47.51
N PRO A 7 20.90 -32.79 47.93
CA PRO A 7 19.51 -33.06 48.13
C PRO A 7 18.85 -33.49 46.83
N PRO A 8 17.92 -34.45 46.84
CA PRO A 8 17.23 -34.90 45.62
C PRO A 8 16.46 -33.76 44.96
N ARG A 9 16.75 -33.47 43.68
CA ARG A 9 15.98 -32.50 42.88
C ARG A 9 14.50 -32.95 42.88
N ARG A 10 13.60 -32.10 43.40
CA ARG A 10 12.15 -32.36 43.36
C ARG A 10 11.71 -32.46 41.92
N LYS A 11 11.14 -33.58 41.50
CA LYS A 11 10.66 -33.84 40.14
C LYS A 11 9.71 -32.73 39.61
N GLY A 12 8.96 -32.07 40.49
CA GLY A 12 8.12 -30.91 40.12
C GLY A 12 8.90 -29.70 39.63
N SER A 13 10.13 -29.44 40.11
CA SER A 13 10.91 -28.29 39.68
C SER A 13 11.42 -28.42 38.23
N VAL A 14 11.65 -29.64 37.76
CA VAL A 14 12.11 -29.92 36.41
C VAL A 14 10.97 -29.68 35.40
N VAL A 15 9.76 -30.13 35.70
CA VAL A 15 8.58 -29.92 34.86
C VAL A 15 8.28 -28.43 34.72
N TRP A 16 8.30 -27.70 35.84
CA TRP A 16 8.10 -26.26 35.82
C TRP A 16 9.20 -25.52 35.02
N ALA A 17 10.45 -25.90 35.19
CA ALA A 17 11.54 -25.31 34.42
C ALA A 17 11.39 -25.56 32.92
N THR A 18 10.95 -26.77 32.52
CA THR A 18 10.70 -27.10 31.11
C THR A 18 9.54 -26.29 30.54
N VAL A 19 8.44 -26.16 31.27
CA VAL A 19 7.28 -25.36 30.87
C VAL A 19 7.64 -23.88 30.72
N LEU A 20 8.40 -23.33 31.71
CA LEU A 20 8.86 -21.95 31.67
C LEU A 20 9.82 -21.70 30.49
N SER A 21 10.74 -22.63 30.23
CA SER A 21 11.67 -22.54 29.10
C SER A 21 10.91 -22.53 27.76
N TRP A 22 9.90 -23.40 27.61
CA TRP A 22 9.09 -23.46 26.41
C TRP A 22 8.26 -22.17 26.22
N LEU A 23 7.66 -21.68 27.31
CA LEU A 23 6.91 -20.42 27.31
C LEU A 23 7.80 -19.23 26.94
N SER A 24 9.01 -19.17 27.50
CA SER A 24 10.00 -18.13 27.19
C SER A 24 10.43 -18.17 25.72
N SER A 25 10.65 -19.36 25.16
CA SER A 25 10.96 -19.52 23.74
C SER A 25 9.83 -19.04 22.83
N LEU A 26 8.59 -19.38 23.16
CA LEU A 26 7.41 -18.92 22.43
C LEU A 26 7.29 -17.38 22.49
N LEU A 27 7.53 -16.81 23.67
CA LEU A 27 7.48 -15.36 23.90
C LEU A 27 8.55 -14.62 23.08
N LEU A 28 9.79 -15.17 23.03
CA LEU A 28 10.86 -14.63 22.21
C LEU A 28 10.54 -14.68 20.71
N ALA A 29 9.97 -15.79 20.24
CA ALA A 29 9.54 -15.93 18.86
C ALA A 29 8.45 -14.89 18.48
N LEU A 30 7.49 -14.70 19.39
CA LEU A 30 6.43 -13.69 19.22
C LEU A 30 7.01 -12.26 19.20
N LEU A 31 7.96 -11.98 20.09
CA LEU A 31 8.68 -10.70 20.13
C LEU A 31 9.42 -10.43 18.81
N ALA A 32 10.16 -11.42 18.31
CA ALA A 32 10.85 -11.30 17.03
C ALA A 32 9.87 -11.01 15.88
N LEU A 33 8.73 -11.72 15.84
CA LEU A 33 7.69 -11.48 14.85
C LEU A 33 7.11 -10.05 14.96
N CYS A 34 6.84 -9.60 16.17
CA CYS A 34 6.35 -8.23 16.41
C CYS A 34 7.36 -7.17 15.94
N LEU A 35 8.65 -7.36 16.22
CA LEU A 35 9.71 -6.46 15.75
C LEU A 35 9.81 -6.43 14.23
N VAL A 36 9.71 -7.58 13.57
CA VAL A 36 9.69 -7.65 12.11
C VAL A 36 8.48 -6.88 11.55
N LEU A 37 7.28 -7.09 12.09
CA LEU A 37 6.09 -6.36 11.66
C LEU A 37 6.23 -4.84 11.83
N MET A 38 6.79 -4.39 12.96
CA MET A 38 7.01 -2.97 13.22
C MET A 38 8.00 -2.34 12.26
N THR A 39 9.08 -3.06 11.91
CA THR A 39 10.12 -2.53 11.01
C THR A 39 9.76 -2.65 9.53
N THR A 40 8.78 -3.46 9.18
CA THR A 40 8.33 -3.69 7.80
C THR A 40 6.97 -3.05 7.54
N ILE A 41 5.88 -3.76 7.81
CA ILE A 41 4.51 -3.33 7.44
C ILE A 41 4.09 -2.05 8.16
N CYS A 42 4.56 -1.81 9.39
CA CYS A 42 4.25 -0.59 10.13
C CYS A 42 5.19 0.58 9.81
N SER A 43 6.11 0.42 8.86
CA SER A 43 7.10 1.43 8.48
C SER A 43 6.80 2.01 7.10
N ALA A 44 6.34 3.28 7.04
CA ALA A 44 6.10 3.97 5.78
C ALA A 44 7.35 4.04 4.87
N PRO A 45 8.55 4.35 5.37
CA PRO A 45 9.77 4.33 4.55
C PRO A 45 10.05 2.97 3.93
N TYR A 46 9.87 1.88 4.68
CA TYR A 46 10.05 0.54 4.16
C TYR A 46 9.07 0.22 3.03
N MET A 47 7.78 0.52 3.23
CA MET A 47 6.74 0.26 2.22
C MET A 47 6.97 1.07 0.94
N LYS A 48 7.39 2.33 1.04
CA LYS A 48 7.77 3.15 -0.12
C LYS A 48 8.96 2.56 -0.87
N GLU A 49 9.98 2.12 -0.14
CA GLU A 49 11.16 1.50 -0.75
C GLU A 49 10.80 0.20 -1.47
N GLN A 50 9.83 -0.59 -0.94
CA GLN A 50 9.35 -1.78 -1.63
C GLN A 50 8.64 -1.44 -2.95
N VAL A 51 7.82 -0.39 -2.99
CA VAL A 51 7.19 0.07 -4.24
C VAL A 51 8.24 0.50 -5.25
N ASN A 52 9.26 1.26 -4.82
CA ASN A 52 10.33 1.71 -5.71
C ASN A 52 11.21 0.57 -6.26
N ARG A 53 11.37 -0.52 -5.47
CA ARG A 53 12.19 -1.69 -5.86
C ARG A 53 11.41 -2.76 -6.61
N SER A 54 10.10 -2.76 -6.50
CA SER A 54 9.25 -3.74 -7.15
C SER A 54 8.87 -3.29 -8.56
N ASP A 55 8.60 -4.25 -9.44
CA ASP A 55 8.05 -4.00 -10.76
C ASP A 55 6.56 -3.60 -10.72
N PHE A 56 6.05 -3.23 -9.52
CA PHE A 56 4.63 -2.94 -9.34
C PHE A 56 4.18 -1.69 -10.10
N SER A 57 4.99 -0.64 -10.12
CA SER A 57 4.70 0.58 -10.89
C SER A 57 4.73 0.33 -12.40
N GLU A 58 5.61 -0.56 -12.87
CA GLU A 58 5.65 -0.98 -14.28
C GLU A 58 4.41 -1.80 -14.66
N ALA A 59 4.00 -2.73 -13.80
CA ALA A 59 2.78 -3.50 -13.99
C ALA A 59 1.53 -2.60 -13.99
N ALA A 60 1.46 -1.64 -13.08
CA ALA A 60 0.40 -0.65 -13.02
C ALA A 60 0.37 0.23 -14.27
N TYR A 61 1.54 0.71 -14.72
CA TYR A 61 1.65 1.48 -15.96
C TYR A 61 1.14 0.68 -17.16
N SER A 62 1.59 -0.57 -17.33
CA SER A 62 1.17 -1.43 -18.44
C SER A 62 -0.35 -1.64 -18.44
N TYR A 63 -0.93 -1.93 -17.28
CA TYR A 63 -2.37 -2.11 -17.15
C TYR A 63 -3.16 -0.84 -17.48
N LEU A 64 -2.76 0.30 -16.91
CA LEU A 64 -3.40 1.59 -17.19
C LEU A 64 -3.26 1.98 -18.66
N TYR A 65 -2.11 1.71 -19.26
CA TYR A 65 -1.85 1.96 -20.68
C TYR A 65 -2.86 1.20 -21.56
N ASP A 66 -3.04 -0.11 -21.31
CA ASP A 66 -3.96 -0.94 -22.07
C ASP A 66 -5.43 -0.50 -21.88
N ASN A 67 -5.82 -0.13 -20.67
CA ASN A 67 -7.17 0.37 -20.37
C ASN A 67 -7.44 1.72 -21.06
N PHE A 68 -6.49 2.66 -20.99
CA PHE A 68 -6.65 3.97 -21.63
C PHE A 68 -6.82 3.80 -23.15
N ILE A 69 -6.04 2.93 -23.78
CA ILE A 69 -6.21 2.59 -25.21
C ILE A 69 -7.61 2.01 -25.46
N SER A 70 -8.09 1.14 -24.59
CA SER A 70 -9.41 0.53 -24.72
C SER A 70 -10.52 1.58 -24.67
N TYR A 71 -10.46 2.53 -23.74
CA TYR A 71 -11.41 3.66 -23.66
C TYR A 71 -11.31 4.56 -24.90
N GLY A 72 -10.09 4.85 -25.36
CA GLY A 72 -9.87 5.65 -26.56
C GLY A 72 -10.42 4.99 -27.81
N SER A 73 -10.14 3.71 -28.02
CA SER A 73 -10.60 2.97 -29.20
C SER A 73 -12.11 2.91 -29.31
N SER A 74 -12.81 2.77 -28.18
CA SER A 74 -14.27 2.78 -28.12
C SER A 74 -14.88 4.17 -28.35
N SER A 75 -14.09 5.23 -28.14
CA SER A 75 -14.53 6.63 -28.22
C SER A 75 -13.96 7.37 -29.45
N GLY A 76 -13.19 6.69 -30.33
CA GLY A 76 -12.63 7.25 -31.56
C GLY A 76 -11.38 8.12 -31.37
N PHE A 77 -10.68 7.98 -30.24
CA PHE A 77 -9.40 8.63 -29.98
C PHE A 77 -8.22 7.67 -30.21
N SER A 78 -7.07 8.24 -30.60
CA SER A 78 -5.86 7.47 -30.84
C SER A 78 -5.20 7.06 -29.51
N ALA A 79 -4.43 5.97 -29.55
CA ALA A 79 -3.67 5.49 -28.42
C ALA A 79 -2.74 6.58 -27.83
N ASP A 80 -2.06 7.33 -28.71
CA ASP A 80 -1.10 8.37 -28.30
C ASP A 80 -1.76 9.49 -27.50
N VAL A 81 -2.97 9.91 -27.91
CA VAL A 81 -3.75 10.95 -27.21
C VAL A 81 -4.15 10.45 -25.81
N MET A 82 -4.66 9.22 -25.75
CA MET A 82 -5.15 8.65 -24.51
C MET A 82 -4.04 8.42 -23.48
N THR A 83 -2.89 7.92 -23.93
CA THR A 83 -1.79 7.54 -23.03
C THR A 83 -0.83 8.68 -22.72
N SER A 84 -0.96 9.83 -23.38
CA SER A 84 -0.10 11.00 -23.16
C SER A 84 -0.18 11.59 -21.73
N ALA A 85 -1.28 11.31 -21.01
CA ALA A 85 -1.43 11.69 -19.61
C ALA A 85 -0.75 10.73 -18.64
N LEU A 86 -0.26 9.55 -19.10
CA LEU A 86 0.39 8.55 -18.25
C LEU A 86 1.89 8.75 -18.19
N SER A 87 2.43 8.72 -16.98
CA SER A 87 3.86 8.73 -16.72
C SER A 87 4.21 7.69 -15.66
N ARG A 88 5.23 6.87 -15.89
CA ARG A 88 5.73 5.88 -14.93
C ARG A 88 6.22 6.54 -13.65
N ASP A 89 6.96 7.63 -13.80
CA ASP A 89 7.50 8.39 -12.67
C ASP A 89 6.37 8.98 -11.82
N GLN A 90 5.32 9.49 -12.47
CA GLN A 90 4.14 10.01 -11.77
C GLN A 90 3.38 8.90 -11.04
N ILE A 91 3.18 7.74 -11.66
CA ILE A 91 2.54 6.59 -11.01
C ILE A 91 3.32 6.18 -9.76
N THR A 92 4.65 6.06 -9.86
CA THR A 92 5.50 5.72 -8.72
C THR A 92 5.42 6.75 -7.60
N ALA A 93 5.45 8.03 -7.95
CA ALA A 93 5.32 9.13 -7.00
C ALA A 93 3.95 9.14 -6.31
N ASP A 94 2.88 8.94 -7.07
CA ASP A 94 1.51 8.90 -6.55
C ASP A 94 1.24 7.69 -5.64
N MET A 95 1.83 6.53 -5.96
CA MET A 95 1.80 5.36 -5.08
C MET A 95 2.54 5.63 -3.75
N ALA A 96 3.72 6.24 -3.83
CA ALA A 96 4.50 6.60 -2.65
C ALA A 96 3.78 7.66 -1.78
N ASP A 97 3.06 8.59 -2.41
CA ASP A 97 2.20 9.56 -1.73
C ASP A 97 1.02 8.87 -1.05
N SER A 98 0.32 7.97 -1.75
CA SER A 98 -0.79 7.18 -1.19
C SER A 98 -0.38 6.39 0.05
N ILE A 99 0.83 5.79 0.03
CA ILE A 99 1.41 5.13 1.21
C ILE A 99 1.63 6.15 2.32
N THR A 100 2.19 7.33 2.03
CA THR A 100 2.44 8.36 3.05
C THR A 100 1.15 8.78 3.73
N ARG A 101 0.12 9.08 2.95
CA ARG A 101 -1.20 9.48 3.44
C ARG A 101 -1.82 8.39 4.31
N LEU A 102 -1.72 7.12 3.90
CA LEU A 102 -2.18 5.98 4.69
C LEU A 102 -1.59 5.98 6.10
N TYR A 103 -0.26 6.17 6.23
CA TYR A 103 0.40 6.18 7.54
C TYR A 103 0.13 7.44 8.37
N GLN A 104 -0.39 8.50 7.74
CA GLN A 104 -0.88 9.71 8.40
C GLN A 104 -2.35 9.60 8.83
N GLY A 105 -3.01 8.49 8.51
CA GLY A 105 -4.43 8.26 8.83
C GLY A 105 -5.39 8.82 7.79
N ASP A 106 -4.89 9.36 6.69
CA ASP A 106 -5.71 9.77 5.56
C ASP A 106 -5.99 8.58 4.65
N THR A 107 -7.16 7.98 4.85
CA THR A 107 -7.65 6.83 4.07
C THR A 107 -8.66 7.24 2.99
N ALA A 108 -8.85 8.55 2.78
CA ALA A 108 -9.74 9.05 1.73
C ALA A 108 -9.15 8.71 0.35
N ILE A 109 -10.04 8.34 -0.57
CA ILE A 109 -9.66 8.13 -1.97
C ILE A 109 -9.30 9.50 -2.54
N ASP A 110 -8.05 9.65 -2.98
CA ASP A 110 -7.64 10.82 -3.73
C ASP A 110 -8.32 10.78 -5.10
N THR A 111 -8.98 11.86 -5.45
CA THR A 111 -9.73 11.95 -6.70
C THR A 111 -8.85 12.02 -7.95
N ARG A 112 -7.55 12.27 -7.77
CA ARG A 112 -6.56 12.36 -8.88
C ARG A 112 -7.06 13.26 -10.02
N ASN A 113 -7.61 14.41 -9.68
CA ASN A 113 -8.16 15.37 -10.64
C ASN A 113 -7.13 15.86 -11.67
N ALA A 114 -5.83 15.78 -11.37
CA ALA A 114 -4.78 16.09 -12.33
C ALA A 114 -4.86 15.19 -13.57
N ILE A 115 -5.10 13.88 -13.40
CA ILE A 115 -5.28 12.94 -14.53
C ILE A 115 -6.55 13.27 -15.30
N LEU A 116 -7.66 13.58 -14.61
CA LEU A 116 -8.89 14.02 -15.26
C LEU A 116 -8.64 15.23 -16.18
N ASN A 117 -8.02 16.28 -15.61
CA ASN A 117 -7.80 17.53 -16.33
C ASN A 117 -6.86 17.32 -17.53
N THR A 118 -5.73 16.64 -17.32
CA THR A 118 -4.76 16.38 -18.40
C THR A 118 -5.39 15.53 -19.51
N THR A 119 -6.12 14.48 -19.17
CA THR A 119 -6.81 13.65 -20.18
C THR A 119 -7.86 14.46 -20.92
N TYR A 120 -8.70 15.20 -20.21
CA TYR A 120 -9.70 16.08 -20.80
C TYR A 120 -9.07 17.08 -21.78
N ASP A 121 -8.03 17.79 -21.36
CA ASP A 121 -7.36 18.81 -22.19
C ASP A 121 -6.75 18.17 -23.46
N ASN A 122 -6.17 16.98 -23.35
CA ASN A 122 -5.63 16.26 -24.50
C ASN A 122 -6.71 15.84 -25.49
N LEU A 123 -7.85 15.33 -24.99
CA LEU A 123 -8.98 14.93 -25.82
C LEU A 123 -9.61 16.12 -26.54
N ILE A 124 -9.83 17.24 -25.88
CA ILE A 124 -10.34 18.47 -26.46
C ILE A 124 -9.37 19.04 -27.50
N SER A 125 -8.07 19.03 -27.19
CA SER A 125 -7.02 19.46 -28.13
C SER A 125 -7.01 18.62 -29.41
N ASP A 126 -7.15 17.30 -29.29
CA ASP A 126 -7.22 16.38 -30.42
C ASP A 126 -8.47 16.63 -31.28
N LEU A 127 -9.67 16.80 -30.66
CA LEU A 127 -10.89 17.14 -31.39
C LEU A 127 -10.74 18.45 -32.17
N ASN A 128 -10.22 19.47 -31.54
CA ASN A 128 -9.96 20.76 -32.17
C ASN A 128 -8.98 20.64 -33.35
N SER A 129 -7.92 19.85 -33.20
CA SER A 129 -6.92 19.60 -34.27
C SER A 129 -7.53 18.90 -35.49
N ARG A 130 -8.54 18.08 -35.26
CA ARG A 130 -9.32 17.39 -36.31
C ARG A 130 -10.45 18.24 -36.90
N GLY A 131 -10.65 19.48 -36.40
CA GLY A 131 -11.72 20.37 -36.85
C GLY A 131 -13.11 19.92 -36.40
N VAL A 132 -13.20 19.11 -35.36
CA VAL A 132 -14.49 18.70 -34.78
C VAL A 132 -15.02 19.82 -33.86
N GLU A 133 -16.27 20.25 -34.09
CA GLU A 133 -16.91 21.23 -33.24
C GLU A 133 -17.22 20.64 -31.85
N VAL A 134 -16.70 21.25 -30.81
CA VAL A 134 -16.91 20.82 -29.42
C VAL A 134 -18.25 21.40 -28.94
N THR A 135 -19.31 20.63 -29.18
CA THR A 135 -20.65 20.94 -28.64
C THR A 135 -20.76 20.47 -27.18
N SER A 136 -21.80 20.90 -26.47
CA SER A 136 -22.07 20.45 -25.08
C SER A 136 -22.18 18.93 -24.94
N ASP A 137 -22.71 18.26 -25.96
CA ASP A 137 -22.85 16.79 -25.94
C ASP A 137 -21.50 16.10 -26.13
N VAL A 138 -20.64 16.63 -27.01
CA VAL A 138 -19.28 16.16 -27.22
C VAL A 138 -18.45 16.39 -25.95
N GLU A 139 -18.55 17.59 -25.36
CA GLU A 139 -17.85 17.91 -24.11
C GLU A 139 -18.24 16.94 -22.98
N SER A 140 -19.55 16.67 -22.84
CA SER A 140 -20.03 15.70 -21.84
C SER A 140 -19.51 14.31 -22.08
N ALA A 141 -19.41 13.85 -23.33
CA ALA A 141 -18.83 12.55 -23.66
C ALA A 141 -17.33 12.50 -23.35
N VAL A 142 -16.58 13.56 -23.63
CA VAL A 142 -15.15 13.67 -23.29
C VAL A 142 -14.94 13.60 -21.78
N VAL A 143 -15.76 14.30 -20.98
CA VAL A 143 -15.72 14.24 -19.51
C VAL A 143 -15.92 12.81 -19.01
N VAL A 144 -16.86 12.06 -19.58
CA VAL A 144 -17.10 10.65 -19.19
C VAL A 144 -15.86 9.77 -19.44
N VAL A 145 -15.22 9.93 -20.60
CA VAL A 145 -13.99 9.18 -20.92
C VAL A 145 -12.84 9.57 -19.99
N ALA A 146 -12.63 10.87 -19.79
CA ALA A 146 -11.58 11.36 -18.90
C ALA A 146 -11.81 10.93 -17.44
N ASP A 147 -13.07 10.89 -16.98
CA ASP A 147 -13.42 10.43 -15.64
C ASP A 147 -13.21 8.91 -15.47
N ALA A 148 -13.50 8.11 -16.50
CA ALA A 148 -13.18 6.67 -16.50
C ALA A 148 -11.68 6.44 -16.35
N CYS A 149 -10.84 7.16 -17.10
CA CYS A 149 -9.39 7.12 -16.97
C CYS A 149 -8.93 7.52 -15.56
N ARG A 150 -9.49 8.58 -15.00
CA ARG A 150 -9.20 9.05 -13.64
C ARG A 150 -9.53 7.98 -12.58
N LEU A 151 -10.70 7.36 -12.70
CA LEU A 151 -11.16 6.34 -11.74
C LEU A 151 -10.24 5.12 -11.76
N ASP A 152 -9.89 4.63 -12.93
CA ASP A 152 -8.94 3.53 -13.07
C ASP A 152 -7.57 3.89 -12.49
N TYR A 153 -7.05 5.06 -12.84
CA TYR A 153 -5.79 5.54 -12.31
C TYR A 153 -5.82 5.60 -10.77
N ALA A 154 -6.85 6.24 -10.20
CA ALA A 154 -7.00 6.35 -8.75
C ALA A 154 -7.06 4.98 -8.06
N ASN A 155 -7.75 4.00 -8.64
CA ASN A 155 -7.84 2.65 -8.11
C ASN A 155 -6.48 1.93 -8.06
N TYR A 156 -5.60 2.21 -9.03
CA TYR A 156 -4.28 1.57 -9.10
C TYR A 156 -3.22 2.24 -8.23
N VAL A 157 -3.25 3.55 -8.09
CA VAL A 157 -2.27 4.28 -7.27
C VAL A 157 -2.67 4.38 -5.79
N THR A 158 -3.93 4.11 -5.46
CA THR A 158 -4.40 4.11 -4.07
C THR A 158 -4.14 2.76 -3.42
N VAL A 159 -3.71 2.77 -2.16
CA VAL A 159 -3.50 1.53 -1.39
C VAL A 159 -4.83 0.78 -1.22
N PRO A 160 -4.95 -0.46 -1.71
CA PRO A 160 -6.16 -1.24 -1.54
C PRO A 160 -6.49 -1.44 -0.06
N LEU A 161 -7.78 -1.36 0.29
CA LEU A 161 -8.24 -1.56 1.66
C LEU A 161 -7.57 -0.62 2.68
N ALA A 162 -7.25 0.60 2.28
CA ALA A 162 -6.48 1.57 3.08
C ALA A 162 -7.03 1.73 4.51
N SER A 163 -8.35 1.82 4.70
CA SER A 163 -8.96 1.97 6.01
C SER A 163 -8.74 0.74 6.92
N GLN A 164 -8.75 -0.46 6.35
CA GLN A 164 -8.52 -1.71 7.09
C GLN A 164 -7.05 -1.86 7.44
N LEU A 165 -6.17 -1.55 6.49
CA LEU A 165 -4.72 -1.59 6.70
C LEU A 165 -4.29 -0.54 7.74
N TYR A 166 -4.83 0.68 7.67
CA TYR A 166 -4.59 1.70 8.67
C TYR A 166 -5.02 1.26 10.08
N THR A 167 -6.23 0.70 10.21
CA THR A 167 -6.72 0.17 11.48
C THR A 167 -5.81 -0.93 12.03
N PHE A 168 -5.27 -1.79 11.17
CA PHE A 168 -4.31 -2.82 11.56
C PHE A 168 -2.99 -2.19 12.04
N ILE A 169 -2.42 -1.25 11.27
CA ILE A 169 -1.19 -0.53 11.62
C ILE A 169 -1.34 0.20 12.96
N GLU A 170 -2.46 0.91 13.15
CA GLU A 170 -2.75 1.64 14.38
C GLU A 170 -2.83 0.69 15.60
N LYS A 171 -3.52 -0.43 15.47
CA LYS A 171 -3.59 -1.44 16.53
C LYS A 171 -2.21 -2.03 16.84
N CYS A 172 -1.44 -2.39 15.80
CA CYS A 172 -0.08 -2.91 15.99
C CYS A 172 0.82 -1.88 16.68
N SER A 173 0.78 -0.62 16.28
CA SER A 173 1.61 0.43 16.87
C SER A 173 1.29 0.69 18.34
N ARG A 174 0.06 0.43 18.80
CA ARG A 174 -0.33 0.55 20.21
C ARG A 174 -0.02 -0.70 21.03
N VAL A 175 -0.29 -1.88 20.49
CA VAL A 175 -0.21 -3.15 21.23
C VAL A 175 1.23 -3.66 21.34
N VAL A 176 2.01 -3.54 20.26
CA VAL A 176 3.36 -4.11 20.21
C VAL A 176 4.31 -3.48 21.25
N PRO A 177 4.39 -2.14 21.42
CA PRO A 177 5.26 -1.55 22.44
C PRO A 177 4.90 -2.00 23.87
N VAL A 178 3.59 -2.15 24.14
CA VAL A 178 3.12 -2.64 25.45
C VAL A 178 3.51 -4.10 25.66
N ALA A 179 3.32 -4.94 24.64
CA ALA A 179 3.75 -6.35 24.69
C ALA A 179 5.26 -6.48 24.87
N VAL A 180 6.04 -5.67 24.18
CA VAL A 180 7.51 -5.62 24.32
C VAL A 180 7.91 -5.21 25.74
N ALA A 181 7.28 -4.16 26.29
CA ALA A 181 7.57 -3.69 27.65
C ALA A 181 7.22 -4.76 28.72
N ILE A 182 6.09 -5.44 28.61
CA ILE A 182 5.69 -6.52 29.50
C ILE A 182 6.71 -7.68 29.40
N MET A 183 7.11 -8.05 28.21
CA MET A 183 8.07 -9.13 28.01
C MET A 183 9.46 -8.79 28.56
N ALA A 184 9.91 -7.53 28.41
CA ALA A 184 11.18 -7.08 28.99
C ALA A 184 11.19 -7.10 30.53
N VAL A 185 10.03 -6.97 31.17
CA VAL A 185 9.91 -7.08 32.63
C VAL A 185 9.86 -8.54 33.10
N LEU A 186 9.35 -9.45 32.25
CA LEU A 186 9.21 -10.88 32.58
C LEU A 186 10.49 -11.69 32.31
N CYS A 187 11.44 -11.18 31.53
CA CYS A 187 12.75 -11.79 31.27
C CYS A 187 13.79 -11.29 32.24
#